data_84ab1b6dee71d921426eb37d465763d7
#
_entry.id   84ab1b6dee71d921426eb37d465763d7
#
_cell.length_a   1.000
_cell.length_b   1.000
_cell.length_c   1.000
_cell.angle_alpha   90.00
_cell.angle_beta   90.00
_cell.angle_gamma   90.00
#
_symmetry.space_group_name_H-M   'P 1'
#
loop_
_entity.id
_entity.type
_entity.pdbx_description
1 polymer ?
#
loop_
_entity_poly.entity_id
_entity_poly.type
_entity_poly.pdbx_seq_one_letter_code
_entity_poly.pdbx_strand_id
1 'polypeptide(L)'
;HRRYTKRTKRMTKNFKKSEFDCKCGCEMPDDVFVNITKLANQLQYIRDNVAMPITINSAYRCEAHNKSVGGSVNSQHLLGKAADIVIQGLDPVLDTYDYLDDLMLSGEILQGGLGMYETFTHYDIRKNKARWNNA
;
A
#
# COMPACT_ATOMS: atom_id res chain seq x y z
N HIS A 1 11.39 31.26 0.40
CA HIS A 1 11.76 29.90 0.66
C HIS A 1 10.60 29.12 1.27
N ARG A 2 10.30 27.99 0.67
CA ARG A 2 9.15 27.17 1.05
C ARG A 2 9.55 26.05 2.01
N ARG A 3 8.75 25.88 3.04
CA ARG A 3 8.86 24.73 3.92
C ARG A 3 7.74 23.74 3.63
N TYR A 4 8.10 22.47 3.62
CA TYR A 4 7.12 21.40 3.52
C TYR A 4 6.92 20.80 4.90
N THR A 5 5.66 20.56 5.26
CA THR A 5 5.34 19.73 6.42
C THR A 5 5.50 18.27 6.03
N LYS A 6 5.56 17.36 7.02
CA LYS A 6 5.58 15.93 6.73
C LYS A 6 4.37 15.50 5.91
N ARG A 7 3.21 16.14 6.13
CA ARG A 7 1.97 15.79 5.43
C ARG A 7 2.00 16.10 3.94
N THR A 8 2.66 17.18 3.57
CA THR A 8 2.73 17.61 2.18
C THR A 8 3.96 17.10 1.46
N LYS A 9 4.88 16.46 2.20
CA LYS A 9 6.10 15.94 1.62
C LYS A 9 5.79 14.86 0.60
N ARG A 10 6.36 15.03 -0.59
CA ARG A 10 6.27 14.03 -1.65
C ARG A 10 7.26 12.90 -1.38
N MET A 11 6.80 11.67 -1.46
CA MET A 11 7.65 10.50 -1.28
C MET A 11 8.21 10.01 -2.60
N THR A 12 7.36 10.00 -3.62
CA THR A 12 7.69 9.64 -4.99
C THR A 12 6.98 10.61 -5.91
N LYS A 13 7.15 10.44 -7.22
CA LYS A 13 6.57 11.34 -8.22
C LYS A 13 5.06 11.55 -8.02
N ASN A 14 4.32 10.47 -7.73
CA ASN A 14 2.85 10.52 -7.67
C ASN A 14 2.27 10.30 -6.27
N PHE A 15 3.10 10.03 -5.25
CA PHE A 15 2.60 9.73 -3.91
C PHE A 15 3.18 10.67 -2.86
N LYS A 16 2.29 11.17 -1.99
CA LYS A 16 2.64 12.00 -0.84
C LYS A 16 2.64 11.16 0.42
N LYS A 17 3.45 11.53 1.41
CA LYS A 17 3.49 10.83 2.70
C LYS A 17 2.10 10.75 3.35
N SER A 18 1.28 11.81 3.22
CA SER A 18 -0.05 11.84 3.83
C SER A 18 -0.96 10.70 3.36
N GLU A 19 -0.73 10.18 2.15
CA GLU A 19 -1.52 9.06 1.63
C GLU A 19 -1.24 7.75 2.38
N PHE A 20 -0.10 7.67 3.07
CA PHE A 20 0.32 6.50 3.83
C PHE A 20 0.08 6.61 5.33
N ASP A 21 -0.32 7.79 5.82
CA ASP A 21 -0.53 8.03 7.24
C ASP A 21 -1.70 7.23 7.79
N CYS A 22 -1.61 6.88 9.08
CA CYS A 22 -2.71 6.25 9.79
C CYS A 22 -3.93 7.18 9.79
N LYS A 23 -5.09 6.63 9.49
CA LYS A 23 -6.34 7.40 9.40
C LYS A 23 -6.77 8.00 10.73
N CYS A 24 -6.22 7.52 11.86
CA CYS A 24 -6.50 8.10 13.18
C CYS A 24 -5.76 9.41 13.41
N GLY A 25 -4.80 9.76 12.56
CA GLY A 25 -4.01 10.99 12.69
C GLY A 25 -2.79 10.89 13.60
N CYS A 26 -2.48 9.69 14.10
CA CYS A 26 -1.29 9.50 14.94
C CYS A 26 0.00 9.66 14.13
N GLU A 27 1.09 9.94 14.83
CA GLU A 27 2.39 10.09 14.20
C GLU A 27 2.94 8.74 13.75
N MET A 28 3.55 8.73 12.55
CA MET A 28 4.18 7.53 12.01
C MET A 28 5.57 7.35 12.63
N PRO A 29 5.85 6.19 13.26
CA PRO A 29 7.19 5.91 13.77
C PRO A 29 8.25 5.85 12.66
N ASP A 30 9.51 6.14 13.00
CA ASP A 30 10.59 6.18 12.02
C ASP A 30 10.85 4.83 11.33
N ASP A 31 10.75 3.72 12.06
CA ASP A 31 10.93 2.38 11.51
C ASP A 31 9.81 2.03 10.51
N VAL A 32 8.59 2.49 10.79
CA VAL A 32 7.47 2.35 9.87
C VAL A 32 7.71 3.17 8.60
N PHE A 33 8.23 4.40 8.77
CA PHE A 33 8.51 5.27 7.63
C PHE A 33 9.52 4.66 6.67
N VAL A 34 10.53 3.95 7.18
CA VAL A 34 11.50 3.23 6.33
C VAL A 34 10.77 2.20 5.44
N ASN A 35 9.85 1.44 6.02
CA ASN A 35 9.07 0.47 5.27
C ASN A 35 8.12 1.14 4.27
N ILE A 36 7.48 2.23 4.68
CA ILE A 36 6.58 3.00 3.80
C ILE A 36 7.35 3.53 2.58
N THR A 37 8.60 3.96 2.76
CA THR A 37 9.42 4.42 1.64
C THR A 37 9.64 3.31 0.61
N LYS A 38 9.93 2.09 1.08
CA LYS A 38 10.08 0.94 0.18
C LYS A 38 8.78 0.61 -0.53
N LEU A 39 7.68 0.62 0.22
CA LEU A 39 6.34 0.37 -0.34
C LEU A 39 5.98 1.41 -1.40
N ALA A 40 6.22 2.69 -1.10
CA ALA A 40 5.92 3.78 -2.02
C ALA A 40 6.67 3.63 -3.35
N ASN A 41 7.92 3.16 -3.32
CA ASN A 41 8.69 2.91 -4.53
C ASN A 41 8.06 1.80 -5.38
N GLN A 42 7.54 0.75 -4.75
CA GLN A 42 6.83 -0.31 -5.47
C GLN A 42 5.54 0.22 -6.10
N LEU A 43 4.78 1.00 -5.34
CA LEU A 43 3.54 1.60 -5.85
C LEU A 43 3.82 2.59 -6.99
N GLN A 44 4.93 3.31 -6.92
CA GLN A 44 5.31 4.22 -8.01
C GLN A 44 5.62 3.44 -9.30
N TYR A 45 6.31 2.30 -9.19
CA TYR A 45 6.55 1.44 -10.35
C TYR A 45 5.22 1.00 -10.97
N ILE A 46 4.29 0.55 -10.14
CA ILE A 46 2.96 0.12 -10.60
C ILE A 46 2.26 1.29 -11.30
N ARG A 47 2.31 2.48 -10.69
CA ARG A 47 1.69 3.69 -11.22
C ARG A 47 2.25 4.05 -12.60
N ASP A 48 3.56 3.98 -12.77
CA ASP A 48 4.21 4.28 -14.04
C ASP A 48 3.89 3.24 -15.10
N ASN A 49 3.85 1.96 -14.72
CA ASN A 49 3.59 0.85 -15.63
C ASN A 49 2.15 0.84 -16.11
N VAL A 50 1.18 1.01 -15.21
CA VAL A 50 -0.25 0.98 -15.56
C VAL A 50 -0.72 2.30 -16.19
N ALA A 51 0.00 3.39 -15.94
CA ALA A 51 -0.31 4.73 -16.43
C ALA A 51 -1.71 5.23 -16.03
N MET A 52 -2.23 4.76 -14.90
CA MET A 52 -3.53 5.16 -14.36
C MET A 52 -3.38 5.59 -12.91
N PRO A 53 -4.19 6.55 -12.43
CA PRO A 53 -4.15 6.95 -11.02
C PRO A 53 -4.40 5.79 -10.08
N ILE A 54 -3.68 5.79 -8.94
CA ILE A 54 -3.84 4.81 -7.88
C ILE A 54 -4.31 5.54 -6.62
N THR A 55 -5.40 5.07 -6.03
CA THR A 55 -5.89 5.56 -4.74
C THR A 55 -5.45 4.59 -3.65
N ILE A 56 -4.87 5.12 -2.57
CA ILE A 56 -4.50 4.34 -1.40
C ILE A 56 -5.61 4.49 -0.37
N ASN A 57 -6.36 3.40 -0.14
CA ASN A 57 -7.45 3.40 0.83
C ASN A 57 -6.94 3.29 2.26
N SER A 58 -5.84 2.55 2.46
CA SER A 58 -5.24 2.35 3.76
C SER A 58 -3.79 1.91 3.57
N ALA A 59 -2.87 2.46 4.36
CA ALA A 59 -1.47 1.99 4.38
C ALA A 59 -1.05 1.74 5.82
N TYR A 60 -0.28 2.63 6.46
CA TYR A 60 0.07 2.43 7.85
C TYR A 60 -1.16 2.49 8.74
N ARG A 61 -1.23 1.58 9.71
CA ARG A 61 -2.19 1.61 10.82
C ARG A 61 -1.45 1.41 12.12
N CYS A 62 -1.71 2.28 13.11
CA CYS A 62 -1.26 2.02 14.46
C CYS A 62 -2.08 0.87 15.06
N GLU A 63 -1.61 0.30 16.15
CA GLU A 63 -2.27 -0.85 16.78
C GLU A 63 -3.72 -0.55 17.14
N ALA A 64 -3.98 0.60 17.74
CA ALA A 64 -5.33 0.99 18.15
C ALA A 64 -6.27 1.14 16.95
N HIS A 65 -5.82 1.80 15.88
CA HIS A 65 -6.64 1.96 14.69
C HIS A 65 -6.88 0.62 13.99
N ASN A 66 -5.84 -0.22 13.89
CA ASN A 66 -5.96 -1.55 13.30
C ASN A 66 -7.03 -2.38 14.02
N LYS A 67 -7.02 -2.34 15.36
CA LYS A 67 -8.02 -3.04 16.17
C LYS A 67 -9.43 -2.48 15.90
N SER A 68 -9.57 -1.15 15.81
CA SER A 68 -10.87 -0.50 15.62
C SER A 68 -11.50 -0.86 14.26
N VAL A 69 -10.71 -1.13 13.24
CA VAL A 69 -11.20 -1.51 11.91
C VAL A 69 -11.24 -3.02 11.69
N GLY A 70 -10.98 -3.80 12.73
CA GLY A 70 -11.05 -5.27 12.65
C GLY A 70 -9.89 -5.92 11.91
N GLY A 71 -8.76 -5.24 11.83
CA GLY A 71 -7.56 -5.79 11.19
C GLY A 71 -6.94 -6.93 11.98
N SER A 72 -6.22 -7.80 11.29
CA SER A 72 -5.48 -8.89 11.93
C SER A 72 -4.43 -8.34 12.91
N VAL A 73 -4.23 -9.02 14.03
CA VAL A 73 -3.21 -8.64 15.03
C VAL A 73 -1.79 -8.70 14.46
N ASN A 74 -1.60 -9.46 13.39
CA ASN A 74 -0.31 -9.59 12.70
C ASN A 74 -0.31 -8.90 11.33
N SER A 75 -1.19 -7.91 11.14
CA SER A 75 -1.33 -7.21 9.87
C SER A 75 -0.03 -6.53 9.44
N GLN A 76 0.29 -6.63 8.16
CA GLN A 76 1.42 -5.92 7.57
C GLN A 76 1.22 -4.39 7.56
N HIS A 77 -0.02 -3.93 7.66
CA HIS A 77 -0.32 -2.50 7.82
C HIS A 77 0.30 -1.92 9.09
N LEU A 78 0.42 -2.70 10.15
CA LEU A 78 1.05 -2.26 11.40
C LEU A 78 2.53 -1.92 11.23
N LEU A 79 3.18 -2.60 10.29
CA LEU A 79 4.61 -2.43 10.03
C LEU A 79 4.90 -1.36 8.97
N GLY A 80 3.86 -0.81 8.34
CA GLY A 80 4.04 0.08 7.21
C GLY A 80 4.46 -0.62 5.93
N LYS A 81 4.16 -1.91 5.82
CA LYS A 81 4.55 -2.73 4.65
C LYS A 81 3.40 -3.00 3.70
N ALA A 82 2.19 -2.56 4.01
CA ALA A 82 1.00 -2.88 3.23
C ALA A 82 0.23 -1.64 2.79
N ALA A 83 -0.38 -1.75 1.63
CA ALA A 83 -1.35 -0.77 1.14
C ALA A 83 -2.53 -1.49 0.51
N ASP A 84 -3.71 -0.98 0.80
CA ASP A 84 -4.95 -1.36 0.13
C ASP A 84 -5.20 -0.33 -0.95
N ILE A 85 -5.18 -0.76 -2.22
CA ILE A 85 -5.18 0.17 -3.35
C ILE A 85 -6.33 -0.10 -4.31
N VAL A 86 -6.68 0.96 -5.06
CA VAL A 86 -7.59 0.89 -6.20
C VAL A 86 -6.89 1.55 -7.38
N ILE A 87 -6.80 0.85 -8.50
CA ILE A 87 -6.27 1.41 -9.74
C ILE A 87 -7.46 1.86 -10.59
N GLN A 88 -7.49 3.16 -10.92
CA GLN A 88 -8.59 3.71 -11.70
C GLN A 88 -8.72 2.99 -13.03
N GLY A 89 -9.95 2.57 -13.37
CA GLY A 89 -10.23 1.89 -14.61
C GLY A 89 -10.05 0.38 -14.59
N LEU A 90 -9.51 -0.18 -13.49
CA LEU A 90 -9.35 -1.62 -13.33
C LEU A 90 -10.29 -2.16 -12.24
N ASP A 91 -10.90 -3.30 -12.51
CA ASP A 91 -11.71 -3.99 -11.51
C ASP A 91 -10.80 -4.73 -10.54
N PRO A 92 -10.99 -4.58 -9.20
CA PRO A 92 -10.13 -5.26 -8.23
C PRO A 92 -10.09 -6.78 -8.35
N VAL A 93 -11.22 -7.41 -8.67
CA VAL A 93 -11.31 -8.88 -8.76
C VAL A 93 -10.88 -9.37 -10.14
N LEU A 94 -11.38 -8.73 -11.20
CA LEU A 94 -11.15 -9.21 -12.57
C LEU A 94 -9.81 -8.80 -13.16
N ASP A 95 -9.26 -7.66 -12.73
CA ASP A 95 -8.10 -7.07 -13.37
C ASP A 95 -6.90 -6.88 -12.45
N THR A 96 -7.09 -6.12 -11.36
CA THR A 96 -5.95 -5.63 -10.55
C THR A 96 -5.16 -6.75 -9.89
N TYR A 97 -5.85 -7.73 -9.31
CA TYR A 97 -5.17 -8.84 -8.62
C TYR A 97 -4.23 -9.57 -9.57
N ASP A 98 -4.72 -9.98 -10.73
CA ASP A 98 -3.91 -10.73 -11.69
C ASP A 98 -2.78 -9.87 -12.26
N TYR A 99 -3.05 -8.60 -12.51
CA TYR A 99 -2.03 -7.66 -12.98
C TYR A 99 -0.87 -7.56 -11.99
N LEU A 100 -1.17 -7.36 -10.70
CA LEU A 100 -0.13 -7.27 -9.68
C LEU A 100 0.59 -8.60 -9.47
N ASP A 101 -0.13 -9.71 -9.54
CA ASP A 101 0.48 -11.04 -9.43
C ASP A 101 1.49 -11.27 -10.56
N ASP A 102 1.15 -10.87 -11.77
CA ASP A 102 2.06 -10.95 -12.92
C ASP A 102 3.32 -10.12 -12.71
N LEU A 103 3.20 -8.90 -12.20
CA LEU A 103 4.36 -8.06 -11.90
C LEU A 103 5.25 -8.67 -10.82
N MET A 104 4.65 -9.30 -9.81
CA MET A 104 5.38 -10.00 -8.75
C MET A 104 6.11 -11.22 -9.30
N LEU A 105 5.45 -12.01 -10.13
CA LEU A 105 6.03 -13.23 -10.73
C LEU A 105 7.17 -12.90 -11.66
N SER A 106 7.09 -11.79 -12.40
CA SER A 106 8.16 -11.36 -13.30
C SER A 106 9.34 -10.70 -12.58
N GLY A 107 9.19 -10.40 -11.29
CA GLY A 107 10.22 -9.71 -10.50
C GLY A 107 10.25 -8.20 -10.71
N GLU A 108 9.26 -7.62 -11.37
CA GLU A 108 9.19 -6.17 -11.62
C GLU A 108 8.86 -5.40 -10.34
N ILE A 109 8.10 -6.00 -9.43
CA ILE A 109 7.87 -5.47 -8.08
C ILE A 109 8.22 -6.53 -7.06
N LEU A 110 8.44 -6.10 -5.81
CA LEU A 110 8.80 -7.02 -4.74
C LEU A 110 7.71 -8.07 -4.55
N GLN A 111 8.13 -9.32 -4.43
CA GLN A 111 7.28 -10.44 -4.06
C GLN A 111 6.84 -10.24 -2.62
N GLY A 112 5.59 -10.57 -2.30
CA GLY A 112 5.06 -10.41 -0.96
C GLY A 112 3.64 -10.92 -0.87
N GLY A 113 2.81 -10.21 -0.13
CA GLY A 113 1.40 -10.54 0.04
C GLY A 113 0.52 -9.88 -1.02
N LEU A 114 -0.47 -10.61 -1.48
CA LEU A 114 -1.47 -10.11 -2.41
C LEU A 114 -2.83 -10.68 -2.02
N GLY A 115 -3.76 -9.79 -1.68
CA GLY A 115 -5.10 -10.16 -1.25
C GLY A 115 -6.16 -9.60 -2.18
N MET A 116 -7.10 -10.45 -2.59
CA MET A 116 -8.23 -10.07 -3.41
C MET A 116 -9.41 -9.68 -2.54
N TYR A 117 -9.96 -8.49 -2.75
CA TYR A 117 -11.17 -8.01 -2.12
C TYR A 117 -12.09 -7.44 -3.19
N GLU A 118 -13.37 -7.35 -2.89
CA GLU A 118 -14.36 -6.90 -3.88
C GLU A 118 -14.11 -5.45 -4.33
N THR A 119 -13.68 -4.57 -3.43
CA THR A 119 -13.58 -3.13 -3.70
C THR A 119 -12.16 -2.58 -3.72
N PHE A 120 -11.17 -3.39 -3.42
CA PHE A 120 -9.76 -2.99 -3.42
C PHE A 120 -8.86 -4.21 -3.52
N THR A 121 -7.57 -3.95 -3.70
CA THR A 121 -6.54 -4.99 -3.72
C THR A 121 -5.51 -4.69 -2.64
N HIS A 122 -5.23 -5.68 -1.81
CA HIS A 122 -4.16 -5.57 -0.80
C HIS A 122 -2.84 -6.01 -1.42
N TYR A 123 -1.82 -5.15 -1.29
CA TYR A 123 -0.44 -5.47 -1.66
C TYR A 123 0.47 -5.18 -0.48
N ASP A 124 1.37 -6.10 -0.16
CA ASP A 124 2.38 -5.85 0.85
C ASP A 124 3.75 -6.42 0.45
N ILE A 125 4.79 -5.87 1.09
CA ILE A 125 6.18 -6.20 0.81
C ILE A 125 6.76 -7.15 1.87
N ARG A 126 5.94 -8.01 2.47
CA ARG A 126 6.43 -9.05 3.39
C ARG A 126 7.46 -9.93 2.69
N LYS A 127 8.32 -10.57 3.46
CA LYS A 127 9.39 -11.40 2.92
C LYS A 127 8.90 -12.61 2.16
N ASN A 128 7.89 -13.30 2.69
CA ASN A 128 7.40 -14.56 2.13
C ASN A 128 6.13 -14.33 1.31
N LYS A 129 6.01 -15.09 0.22
CA LYS A 129 4.83 -15.04 -0.64
C LYS A 129 3.57 -15.42 0.12
N ALA A 130 2.51 -14.63 -0.02
CA ALA A 130 1.18 -14.95 0.52
C ALA A 130 0.11 -14.52 -0.49
N ARG A 131 -0.91 -15.35 -0.65
CA ARG A 131 -2.03 -15.07 -1.56
C ARG A 131 -3.32 -15.48 -0.87
N TRP A 132 -4.34 -14.61 -0.98
CA TRP A 132 -5.66 -14.94 -0.43
C TRP A 132 -6.76 -14.23 -1.22
N ASN A 133 -7.98 -14.75 -1.07
CA ASN A 133 -9.16 -14.23 -1.74
C ASN A 133 -10.29 -14.08 -0.73
N ASN A 134 -10.69 -12.83 -0.49
CA ASN A 134 -11.83 -12.45 0.34
C ASN A 134 -12.86 -11.64 -0.47
N ALA A 135 -12.89 -11.87 -1.76
CA ALA A 135 -13.87 -11.22 -2.62
C ALA A 135 -15.24 -11.89 -2.58
#